data_96f94160c289bf3f090c79466d3fb830
#
_entry.id   96f94160c289bf3f090c79466d3fb830
#
_cell.length_a   1.000
_cell.length_b   1.000
_cell.length_c   1.000
_cell.angle_alpha   90.00
_cell.angle_beta   90.00
_cell.angle_gamma   90.00
#
_symmetry.space_group_name_H-M   'P 1'
#
loop_
_entity.id
_entity.type
_entity.pdbx_description
1 polymer ?
#
loop_
_entity_poly.entity_id
_entity_poly.type
_entity_poly.pdbx_seq_one_letter_code
_entity_poly.pdbx_strand_id
1 'polypeptide(L)'
;LKRFFFVAFRGRTIVGAAAQDPQRVGDLIPILRRAVYKEPGTFGFVNQRSLFGRGVGGKRAIELNVSGPELEEILDVALRTVQKINQVMPRSQGTQLRPKPGLELGAPEVRVIPNRTKLADNGVTARELGDTIDAFNDGIRIAEITVGSRRIDLILKGAVPDIQETQSISQLPVVTSSGMIVAANALADIIVTSGPTEIRHIDRERSVTLQIGPPGQMPLEVALN
;
A
#
# COMPACT_ATOMS: atom_id res chain seq x y z
N LEU A 1 -3.66 -20.75 -24.16
CA LEU A 1 -2.73 -20.45 -23.06
C LEU A 1 -1.84 -21.66 -22.81
N LYS A 2 -0.53 -21.41 -22.67
CA LYS A 2 0.45 -22.44 -22.28
C LYS A 2 0.72 -22.44 -20.79
N ARG A 3 0.78 -21.27 -20.19
CA ARG A 3 1.01 -21.06 -18.76
C ARG A 3 0.24 -19.83 -18.30
N PHE A 4 -0.14 -19.87 -17.03
CA PHE A 4 -0.80 -18.77 -16.35
C PHE A 4 -0.27 -18.72 -14.93
N PHE A 5 -0.05 -17.52 -14.39
CA PHE A 5 0.24 -17.32 -12.98
C PHE A 5 -0.52 -16.11 -12.44
N PHE A 6 -0.82 -16.19 -11.17
CA PHE A 6 -1.53 -15.15 -10.43
C PHE A 6 -0.79 -14.94 -9.11
N VAL A 7 -0.47 -13.69 -8.79
CA VAL A 7 0.17 -13.33 -7.52
C VAL A 7 -0.56 -12.12 -6.97
N ALA A 8 -1.06 -12.23 -5.75
CA ALA A 8 -1.71 -11.15 -5.03
C ALA A 8 -0.83 -10.66 -3.88
N PHE A 9 -0.64 -9.36 -3.80
CA PHE A 9 -0.03 -8.65 -2.68
C PHE A 9 -1.06 -7.68 -2.10
N ARG A 10 -0.78 -7.11 -0.93
CA ARG A 10 -1.61 -6.03 -0.39
C ARG A 10 -1.76 -4.91 -1.42
N GLY A 11 -3.01 -4.64 -1.86
CA GLY A 11 -3.34 -3.58 -2.81
C GLY A 11 -2.83 -3.76 -4.25
N ARG A 12 -2.23 -4.91 -4.59
CA ARG A 12 -1.72 -5.17 -5.94
C ARG A 12 -1.91 -6.62 -6.36
N THR A 13 -2.35 -6.81 -7.59
CA THR A 13 -2.43 -8.12 -8.21
C THR A 13 -1.61 -8.16 -9.50
N ILE A 14 -0.82 -9.20 -9.68
CA ILE A 14 -0.04 -9.44 -10.89
C ILE A 14 -0.54 -10.73 -11.54
N VAL A 15 -0.93 -10.62 -12.78
CA VAL A 15 -1.34 -11.75 -13.61
C VAL A 15 -0.42 -11.88 -14.80
N GLY A 16 0.08 -13.07 -15.05
CA GLY A 16 0.89 -13.35 -16.23
C GLY A 16 0.34 -14.52 -17.03
N ALA A 17 0.40 -14.41 -18.33
CA ALA A 17 -0.05 -15.43 -19.26
C ALA A 17 0.96 -15.62 -20.40
N ALA A 18 1.19 -16.86 -20.82
CA ALA A 18 1.98 -17.20 -21.97
C ALA A 18 1.10 -17.90 -23.03
N ALA A 19 1.26 -17.49 -24.28
CA ALA A 19 0.62 -18.16 -25.42
C ALA A 19 1.30 -19.50 -25.73
N GLN A 20 0.57 -20.42 -26.36
CA GLN A 20 1.19 -21.64 -26.93
C GLN A 20 2.14 -21.30 -28.05
N ASP A 21 1.71 -20.41 -28.93
CA ASP A 21 2.52 -19.84 -30.00
C ASP A 21 3.12 -18.50 -29.56
N PRO A 22 4.45 -18.37 -29.46
CA PRO A 22 5.09 -17.13 -29.06
C PRO A 22 4.79 -15.93 -29.98
N GLN A 23 4.51 -16.16 -31.26
CA GLN A 23 4.19 -15.10 -32.22
C GLN A 23 2.78 -14.51 -31.98
N ARG A 24 1.92 -15.26 -31.33
CA ARG A 24 0.53 -14.87 -31.03
C ARG A 24 0.31 -14.32 -29.64
N VAL A 25 1.36 -13.96 -28.92
CA VAL A 25 1.25 -13.36 -27.58
C VAL A 25 0.44 -12.05 -27.60
N GLY A 26 0.55 -11.29 -28.69
CA GLY A 26 -0.20 -10.05 -28.89
C GLY A 26 -1.72 -10.22 -28.80
N ASP A 27 -2.25 -11.38 -29.21
CA ASP A 27 -3.70 -11.69 -29.16
C ASP A 27 -4.25 -11.75 -27.74
N LEU A 28 -3.40 -11.99 -26.75
CA LEU A 28 -3.80 -12.03 -25.34
C LEU A 28 -4.00 -10.63 -24.74
N ILE A 29 -3.37 -9.60 -25.30
CA ILE A 29 -3.41 -8.23 -24.77
C ILE A 29 -4.84 -7.68 -24.71
N PRO A 30 -5.65 -7.71 -25.80
CA PRO A 30 -7.01 -7.18 -25.76
C PRO A 30 -7.94 -7.97 -24.84
N ILE A 31 -7.72 -9.27 -24.70
CA ILE A 31 -8.51 -10.14 -23.83
C ILE A 31 -8.26 -9.75 -22.36
N LEU A 32 -6.99 -9.65 -21.97
CA LEU A 32 -6.60 -9.28 -20.60
C LEU A 32 -6.98 -7.83 -20.29
N ARG A 33 -6.86 -6.90 -21.24
CA ARG A 33 -7.31 -5.52 -21.09
C ARG A 33 -8.80 -5.42 -20.78
N ARG A 34 -9.62 -6.16 -21.52
CA ARG A 34 -11.07 -6.15 -21.29
C ARG A 34 -11.42 -6.63 -19.90
N ALA A 35 -10.71 -7.63 -19.37
CA ALA A 35 -10.92 -8.10 -18.01
C ALA A 35 -10.55 -7.04 -16.97
N VAL A 36 -9.38 -6.41 -17.11
CA VAL A 36 -8.89 -5.36 -16.19
C VAL A 36 -9.81 -4.13 -16.18
N TYR A 37 -10.32 -3.72 -17.33
CA TYR A 37 -11.15 -2.51 -17.45
C TYR A 37 -12.61 -2.69 -17.01
N LYS A 38 -13.03 -3.92 -16.77
CA LYS A 38 -14.38 -4.22 -16.24
C LYS A 38 -14.51 -3.94 -14.75
N GLU A 39 -13.40 -3.96 -14.02
CA GLU A 39 -13.41 -3.78 -12.57
C GLU A 39 -13.38 -2.29 -12.22
N PRO A 40 -14.45 -1.72 -11.67
CA PRO A 40 -14.49 -0.33 -11.26
C PRO A 40 -13.51 -0.07 -10.11
N GLY A 41 -12.93 1.13 -10.05
CA GLY A 41 -11.99 1.52 -8.99
C GLY A 41 -10.59 0.90 -9.12
N THR A 42 -10.31 0.08 -10.13
CA THR A 42 -9.00 -0.51 -10.33
C THR A 42 -8.17 0.23 -11.38
N PHE A 43 -6.87 0.35 -11.11
CA PHE A 43 -5.88 0.81 -12.08
C PHE A 43 -5.08 -0.40 -12.56
N GLY A 44 -5.31 -0.81 -13.79
CA GLY A 44 -4.61 -1.94 -14.36
C GLY A 44 -3.99 -1.61 -15.71
N PHE A 45 -2.92 -2.31 -16.03
CA PHE A 45 -2.27 -2.23 -17.32
C PHE A 45 -1.84 -3.62 -17.77
N VAL A 46 -1.89 -3.82 -19.07
CA VAL A 46 -1.49 -5.07 -19.72
C VAL A 46 -0.41 -4.73 -20.72
N ASN A 47 0.77 -5.32 -20.55
CA ASN A 47 1.88 -5.16 -21.47
C ASN A 47 2.54 -6.49 -21.78
N GLN A 48 3.05 -6.61 -22.98
CA GLN A 48 4.01 -7.65 -23.34
C GLN A 48 5.39 -7.19 -22.87
N ARG A 49 6.07 -8.00 -22.05
CA ARG A 49 7.44 -7.69 -21.63
C ARG A 49 8.35 -7.75 -22.83
N SER A 50 9.11 -6.68 -23.03
CA SER A 50 10.24 -6.68 -23.95
C SER A 50 11.47 -7.27 -23.26
N LEU A 51 12.29 -8.00 -24.00
CA LEU A 51 13.58 -8.50 -23.52
C LEU A 51 14.54 -7.34 -23.16
N PHE A 52 14.35 -6.17 -23.76
CA PHE A 52 15.27 -5.02 -23.67
C PHE A 52 14.65 -3.76 -23.02
N GLY A 53 13.44 -3.85 -22.45
CA GLY A 53 12.75 -2.69 -21.88
C GLY A 53 12.08 -2.97 -20.53
N ARG A 54 12.23 -2.06 -19.56
CA ARG A 54 11.52 -2.06 -18.29
C ARG A 54 10.52 -0.90 -18.26
N GLY A 55 9.25 -1.18 -17.94
CA GLY A 55 8.23 -0.14 -17.75
C GLY A 55 6.90 -0.41 -18.44
N VAL A 56 5.92 0.43 -18.14
CA VAL A 56 4.61 0.49 -18.82
C VAL A 56 4.83 1.15 -20.17
N GLY A 57 4.39 0.51 -21.26
CA GLY A 57 4.57 1.06 -22.61
C GLY A 57 6.00 0.99 -23.20
N GLY A 58 6.95 0.33 -22.52
CA GLY A 58 8.33 0.27 -22.98
C GLY A 58 9.04 1.62 -22.94
N LYS A 59 9.73 2.03 -24.01
CA LYS A 59 10.40 3.34 -24.13
C LYS A 59 9.44 4.54 -24.32
N ARG A 60 8.12 4.29 -24.39
CA ARG A 60 7.08 5.28 -24.70
C ARG A 60 6.21 5.65 -23.49
N ALA A 61 6.74 5.57 -22.29
CA ALA A 61 6.02 5.99 -21.09
C ALA A 61 6.36 7.44 -20.74
N ILE A 62 5.32 8.22 -20.43
CA ILE A 62 5.43 9.56 -19.84
C ILE A 62 5.32 9.37 -18.32
N GLU A 63 6.22 9.96 -17.57
CA GLU A 63 6.16 10.00 -16.12
C GLU A 63 5.86 11.42 -15.67
N LEU A 64 4.72 11.60 -15.03
CA LEU A 64 4.30 12.86 -14.43
C LEU A 64 4.38 12.73 -12.91
N ASN A 65 5.20 13.57 -12.29
CA ASN A 65 5.36 13.61 -10.84
C ASN A 65 4.49 14.72 -10.26
N VAL A 66 3.68 14.37 -9.26
CA VAL A 66 2.92 15.32 -8.46
C VAL A 66 3.53 15.31 -7.07
N SER A 67 4.16 16.42 -6.67
CA SER A 67 4.87 16.54 -5.40
C SER A 67 4.30 17.68 -4.56
N GLY A 68 4.44 17.56 -3.23
CA GLY A 68 3.99 18.58 -2.29
C GLY A 68 4.18 18.17 -0.83
N PRO A 69 3.88 19.07 0.14
CA PRO A 69 4.04 18.80 1.56
C PRO A 69 2.96 17.87 2.10
N GLU A 70 1.71 18.00 1.63
CA GLU A 70 0.55 17.27 2.15
C GLU A 70 0.11 16.16 1.20
N LEU A 71 0.09 14.92 1.72
CA LEU A 71 -0.21 13.74 0.91
C LEU A 71 -1.63 13.75 0.35
N GLU A 72 -2.60 14.23 1.14
CA GLU A 72 -4.00 14.29 0.72
C GLU A 72 -4.20 15.23 -0.48
N GLU A 73 -3.54 16.38 -0.46
CA GLU A 73 -3.55 17.34 -1.58
C GLU A 73 -2.89 16.76 -2.83
N ILE A 74 -1.76 16.06 -2.67
CA ILE A 74 -1.07 15.38 -3.77
C ILE A 74 -1.99 14.35 -4.42
N LEU A 75 -2.70 13.55 -3.61
CA LEU A 75 -3.62 12.52 -4.09
C LEU A 75 -4.81 13.15 -4.83
N ASP A 76 -5.39 14.23 -4.31
CA ASP A 76 -6.51 14.93 -4.97
C ASP A 76 -6.08 15.54 -6.31
N VAL A 77 -4.92 16.20 -6.37
CA VAL A 77 -4.36 16.72 -7.62
C VAL A 77 -4.07 15.61 -8.61
N ALA A 78 -3.48 14.50 -8.14
CA ALA A 78 -3.19 13.35 -8.97
C ALA A 78 -4.48 12.71 -9.54
N LEU A 79 -5.54 12.58 -8.73
CA LEU A 79 -6.85 12.07 -9.18
C LEU A 79 -7.47 12.98 -10.25
N ARG A 80 -7.47 14.31 -10.04
CA ARG A 80 -7.95 15.29 -11.05
C ARG A 80 -7.13 15.21 -12.33
N THR A 81 -5.82 15.02 -12.21
CA THR A 81 -4.93 14.85 -13.36
C THR A 81 -5.25 13.57 -14.14
N VAL A 82 -5.50 12.46 -13.45
CA VAL A 82 -5.95 11.20 -14.07
C VAL A 82 -7.25 11.39 -14.84
N GLN A 83 -8.21 12.14 -14.28
CA GLN A 83 -9.48 12.42 -14.98
C GLN A 83 -9.26 13.23 -16.26
N LYS A 84 -8.41 14.27 -16.22
CA LYS A 84 -8.04 15.06 -17.41
C LYS A 84 -7.34 14.21 -18.47
N ILE A 85 -6.39 13.37 -18.06
CA ILE A 85 -5.71 12.45 -18.98
C ILE A 85 -6.70 11.51 -19.66
N ASN A 86 -7.67 10.98 -18.91
CA ASN A 86 -8.70 10.11 -19.48
C ASN A 86 -9.65 10.83 -20.46
N GLN A 87 -9.82 12.15 -20.34
CA GLN A 87 -10.60 12.94 -21.30
C GLN A 87 -9.84 13.15 -22.61
N VAL A 88 -8.54 13.46 -22.53
CA VAL A 88 -7.69 13.72 -23.71
C VAL A 88 -7.23 12.41 -24.37
N MET A 89 -6.86 11.44 -23.57
CA MET A 89 -6.38 10.13 -24.01
C MET A 89 -7.23 9.02 -23.34
N PRO A 90 -8.40 8.68 -23.88
CA PRO A 90 -9.28 7.68 -23.26
C PRO A 90 -8.66 6.29 -23.20
N ARG A 91 -8.95 5.54 -22.14
CA ARG A 91 -8.54 4.13 -22.01
C ARG A 91 -9.06 3.26 -23.16
N SER A 92 -10.21 3.60 -23.73
CA SER A 92 -10.79 2.92 -24.89
C SER A 92 -9.87 2.94 -26.11
N GLN A 93 -9.04 3.96 -26.25
CA GLN A 93 -8.04 4.08 -27.31
C GLN A 93 -6.72 3.34 -26.99
N GLY A 94 -6.63 2.71 -25.82
CA GLY A 94 -5.46 1.93 -25.43
C GLY A 94 -4.48 2.65 -24.50
N THR A 95 -4.84 3.84 -23.99
CA THR A 95 -4.06 4.53 -22.96
C THR A 95 -3.95 3.67 -21.71
N GLN A 96 -2.76 3.57 -21.16
CA GLN A 96 -2.47 2.86 -19.92
C GLN A 96 -2.00 3.87 -18.89
N LEU A 97 -2.55 3.80 -17.69
CA LEU A 97 -2.21 4.68 -16.59
C LEU A 97 -1.90 3.87 -15.35
N ARG A 98 -0.75 4.15 -14.75
CA ARG A 98 -0.27 3.49 -13.55
C ARG A 98 0.23 4.52 -12.54
N PRO A 99 -0.53 4.78 -11.47
CA PRO A 99 -0.02 5.57 -10.36
C PRO A 99 0.99 4.75 -9.52
N LYS A 100 2.00 5.44 -8.97
CA LYS A 100 3.01 4.92 -8.05
C LYS A 100 3.29 5.94 -6.94
N PRO A 101 3.00 5.65 -5.68
CA PRO A 101 2.20 4.52 -5.19
C PRO A 101 0.76 4.60 -5.73
N GLY A 102 -0.17 3.83 -5.19
CA GLY A 102 -1.60 3.96 -5.52
C GLY A 102 -2.13 5.37 -5.20
N LEU A 103 -3.34 5.68 -5.70
CA LEU A 103 -4.02 6.96 -5.45
C LEU A 103 -5.00 6.87 -4.27
N GLU A 104 -4.99 5.78 -3.54
CA GLU A 104 -5.90 5.54 -2.44
C GLU A 104 -5.13 5.45 -1.12
N LEU A 105 -5.70 6.05 -0.09
CA LEU A 105 -5.37 5.76 1.30
C LEU A 105 -6.08 4.44 1.64
N GLY A 106 -5.50 3.31 1.23
CA GLY A 106 -6.24 2.04 1.19
C GLY A 106 -5.88 1.05 2.30
N ALA A 107 -4.87 1.32 3.12
CA ALA A 107 -4.55 0.44 4.22
C ALA A 107 -5.35 0.84 5.47
N PRO A 108 -6.16 -0.06 6.05
CA PRO A 108 -6.75 0.20 7.35
C PRO A 108 -5.63 0.41 8.37
N GLU A 109 -5.69 1.52 9.08
CA GLU A 109 -4.73 1.93 10.10
C GLU A 109 -5.47 2.17 11.41
N VAL A 110 -4.93 1.66 12.49
CA VAL A 110 -5.40 1.98 13.83
C VAL A 110 -4.38 2.92 14.48
N ARG A 111 -4.83 4.12 14.81
CA ARG A 111 -4.04 5.10 15.56
C ARG A 111 -4.43 5.08 17.01
N VAL A 112 -3.45 4.84 17.85
CA VAL A 112 -3.59 4.95 19.30
C VAL A 112 -2.97 6.27 19.73
N ILE A 113 -3.80 7.22 20.17
CA ILE A 113 -3.38 8.56 20.59
C ILE A 113 -3.38 8.61 22.12
N PRO A 114 -2.21 8.57 22.77
CA PRO A 114 -2.12 8.57 24.23
C PRO A 114 -2.68 9.85 24.84
N ASN A 115 -3.56 9.72 25.84
CA ASN A 115 -4.05 10.86 26.60
C ASN A 115 -3.16 11.09 27.81
N ARG A 116 -2.39 12.18 27.79
CA ARG A 116 -1.35 12.46 28.80
C ARG A 116 -1.92 12.54 30.23
N THR A 117 -3.09 13.12 30.42
CA THR A 117 -3.74 13.24 31.73
C THR A 117 -4.14 11.87 32.26
N LYS A 118 -4.85 11.09 31.43
CA LYS A 118 -5.28 9.74 31.80
C LYS A 118 -4.10 8.81 32.09
N LEU A 119 -3.00 8.92 31.32
CA LEU A 119 -1.79 8.18 31.59
C LEU A 119 -1.17 8.54 32.95
N ALA A 120 -1.03 9.85 33.24
CA ALA A 120 -0.50 10.33 34.51
C ALA A 120 -1.35 9.89 35.71
N ASP A 121 -2.66 10.01 35.62
CA ASP A 121 -3.61 9.61 36.68
C ASP A 121 -3.53 8.10 37.01
N ASN A 122 -3.17 7.28 36.02
CA ASN A 122 -3.01 5.84 36.19
C ASN A 122 -1.55 5.40 36.41
N GLY A 123 -0.60 6.35 36.44
CA GLY A 123 0.81 6.07 36.61
C GLY A 123 1.40 5.20 35.47
N VAL A 124 0.92 5.38 34.26
CA VAL A 124 1.36 4.67 33.06
C VAL A 124 2.06 5.64 32.12
N THR A 125 3.19 5.25 31.57
CA THR A 125 3.87 6.04 30.55
C THR A 125 3.36 5.70 29.14
N ALA A 126 3.51 6.63 28.19
CA ALA A 126 3.17 6.38 26.79
C ALA A 126 3.99 5.23 26.20
N ARG A 127 5.20 5.01 26.70
CA ARG A 127 6.06 3.90 26.29
C ARG A 127 5.50 2.56 26.76
N GLU A 128 5.11 2.44 28.02
CA GLU A 128 4.51 1.21 28.56
C GLU A 128 3.21 0.84 27.84
N LEU A 129 2.38 1.86 27.49
CA LEU A 129 1.22 1.65 26.66
C LEU A 129 1.61 1.12 25.27
N GLY A 130 2.62 1.72 24.63
CA GLY A 130 3.12 1.28 23.32
C GLY A 130 3.67 -0.14 23.38
N ASP A 131 4.54 -0.42 24.35
CA ASP A 131 5.13 -1.74 24.55
C ASP A 131 4.05 -2.82 24.79
N THR A 132 2.98 -2.47 25.51
CA THR A 132 1.84 -3.38 25.71
C THR A 132 1.13 -3.68 24.39
N ILE A 133 0.84 -2.66 23.59
CA ILE A 133 0.18 -2.84 22.29
C ILE A 133 1.06 -3.67 21.35
N ASP A 134 2.36 -3.38 21.28
CA ASP A 134 3.31 -4.13 20.45
C ASP A 134 3.39 -5.60 20.88
N ALA A 135 3.40 -5.87 22.22
CA ALA A 135 3.43 -7.23 22.74
C ALA A 135 2.22 -8.06 22.29
N PHE A 136 1.04 -7.46 22.21
CA PHE A 136 -0.17 -8.14 21.77
C PHE A 136 -0.31 -8.21 20.24
N ASN A 137 0.28 -7.26 19.50
CA ASN A 137 0.21 -7.21 18.04
C ASN A 137 1.30 -8.10 17.40
N ASP A 138 2.54 -7.63 17.40
CA ASP A 138 3.67 -8.28 16.71
C ASP A 138 4.57 -9.06 17.67
N GLY A 139 4.52 -8.73 18.95
CA GLY A 139 5.43 -9.21 19.98
C GLY A 139 6.62 -8.30 20.18
N ILE A 140 7.15 -8.27 21.41
CA ILE A 140 8.32 -7.48 21.79
C ILE A 140 9.52 -8.39 21.99
N ARG A 141 10.65 -8.04 21.39
CA ARG A 141 11.93 -8.69 21.69
C ARG A 141 12.41 -8.23 23.06
N ILE A 142 12.39 -9.14 24.04
CA ILE A 142 12.78 -8.86 25.43
C ILE A 142 14.21 -9.22 25.74
N ALA A 143 14.77 -10.21 25.04
CA ALA A 143 16.15 -10.67 25.26
C ALA A 143 16.66 -11.44 24.04
N GLU A 144 17.95 -11.71 24.05
CA GLU A 144 18.62 -12.68 23.19
C GLU A 144 19.21 -13.78 24.05
N ILE A 145 18.91 -15.02 23.71
CA ILE A 145 19.42 -16.21 24.42
C ILE A 145 20.35 -17.02 23.51
N THR A 146 21.35 -17.64 24.08
CA THR A 146 22.24 -18.53 23.33
C THR A 146 21.86 -19.99 23.59
N VAL A 147 21.47 -20.68 22.52
CA VAL A 147 21.16 -22.11 22.56
C VAL A 147 22.18 -22.86 21.71
N GLY A 148 23.11 -23.53 22.40
CA GLY A 148 24.28 -24.13 21.72
C GLY A 148 25.17 -23.05 21.09
N SER A 149 25.34 -23.08 19.77
CA SER A 149 26.15 -22.10 19.01
C SER A 149 25.31 -21.01 18.34
N ARG A 150 23.99 -20.97 18.56
CA ARG A 150 23.08 -20.03 17.89
C ARG A 150 22.50 -19.03 18.89
N ARG A 151 22.42 -17.77 18.48
CA ARG A 151 21.69 -16.72 19.17
C ARG A 151 20.25 -16.73 18.68
N ILE A 152 19.30 -16.71 19.61
CA ILE A 152 17.86 -16.76 19.34
C ILE A 152 17.21 -15.59 20.10
N ASP A 153 16.37 -14.84 19.40
CA ASP A 153 15.58 -13.78 20.01
C ASP A 153 14.46 -14.36 20.87
N LEU A 154 14.35 -13.87 22.08
CA LEU A 154 13.23 -14.16 22.97
C LEU A 154 12.16 -13.09 22.77
N ILE A 155 11.02 -13.48 22.22
CA ILE A 155 9.92 -12.58 21.91
C ILE A 155 8.77 -12.86 22.88
N LEU A 156 8.35 -11.80 23.59
CA LEU A 156 7.13 -11.81 24.40
C LEU A 156 5.95 -11.48 23.49
N LYS A 157 4.97 -12.37 23.43
CA LYS A 157 3.77 -12.17 22.64
C LYS A 157 2.53 -12.44 23.49
N GLY A 158 1.50 -11.60 23.36
CA GLY A 158 0.23 -11.81 24.04
C GLY A 158 -0.47 -13.08 23.57
N ALA A 159 -1.17 -13.76 24.49
CA ALA A 159 -1.86 -15.02 24.22
C ALA A 159 -3.15 -14.88 23.41
N VAL A 160 -3.54 -13.67 23.02
CA VAL A 160 -4.75 -13.42 22.21
C VAL A 160 -4.46 -13.81 20.78
N PRO A 161 -5.15 -14.80 20.21
CA PRO A 161 -4.98 -15.14 18.81
C PRO A 161 -5.48 -13.99 17.95
N ASP A 162 -4.61 -13.50 17.07
CA ASP A 162 -4.85 -12.54 16.02
C ASP A 162 -5.83 -11.40 16.37
N ILE A 163 -5.29 -10.22 16.65
CA ILE A 163 -6.08 -8.98 16.72
C ILE A 163 -6.59 -8.69 15.30
N GLN A 164 -7.69 -9.33 14.92
CA GLN A 164 -8.30 -9.12 13.61
C GLN A 164 -9.31 -7.96 13.61
N GLU A 165 -9.75 -7.53 14.79
CA GLU A 165 -10.74 -6.48 14.95
C GLU A 165 -10.19 -5.32 15.79
N THR A 166 -10.49 -4.11 15.38
CA THR A 166 -10.13 -2.87 16.08
C THR A 166 -10.62 -2.82 17.51
N GLN A 167 -11.76 -3.45 17.79
CA GLN A 167 -12.32 -3.55 19.13
C GLN A 167 -11.41 -4.30 20.10
N SER A 168 -10.65 -5.25 19.61
CA SER A 168 -9.69 -6.01 20.41
C SER A 168 -8.56 -5.13 20.96
N ILE A 169 -8.10 -4.14 20.17
CA ILE A 169 -7.06 -3.20 20.61
C ILE A 169 -7.57 -2.29 21.73
N SER A 170 -8.84 -1.87 21.66
CA SER A 170 -9.46 -1.00 22.66
C SER A 170 -9.50 -1.61 24.04
N GLN A 171 -9.58 -2.92 24.13
CA GLN A 171 -9.74 -3.67 25.38
C GLN A 171 -8.44 -4.34 25.85
N LEU A 172 -7.31 -4.08 25.21
CA LEU A 172 -6.04 -4.64 25.66
C LEU A 172 -5.75 -4.26 27.11
N PRO A 173 -5.35 -5.25 27.94
CA PRO A 173 -5.06 -5.00 29.34
C PRO A 173 -3.72 -4.30 29.50
N VAL A 174 -3.72 -3.14 30.14
CA VAL A 174 -2.53 -2.36 30.49
C VAL A 174 -2.40 -2.37 32.02
N VAL A 175 -1.24 -2.75 32.52
CA VAL A 175 -0.95 -2.78 33.95
C VAL A 175 -0.51 -1.37 34.40
N THR A 176 -1.16 -0.84 35.42
CA THR A 176 -0.81 0.46 36.02
C THR A 176 0.33 0.30 37.03
N SER A 177 0.93 1.42 37.45
CA SER A 177 1.97 1.42 38.49
C SER A 177 1.47 0.89 39.85
N SER A 178 0.17 0.94 40.12
CA SER A 178 -0.46 0.37 41.32
C SER A 178 -0.75 -1.13 41.21
N GLY A 179 -0.46 -1.75 40.07
CA GLY A 179 -0.78 -3.17 39.80
C GLY A 179 -2.21 -3.45 39.36
N MET A 180 -3.03 -2.41 39.17
CA MET A 180 -4.36 -2.56 38.58
C MET A 180 -4.28 -2.77 37.06
N ILE A 181 -5.27 -3.43 36.51
CA ILE A 181 -5.40 -3.61 35.05
C ILE A 181 -6.50 -2.68 34.55
N VAL A 182 -6.16 -1.87 33.55
CA VAL A 182 -7.09 -0.98 32.86
C VAL A 182 -7.07 -1.26 31.36
N ALA A 183 -8.19 -0.99 30.68
CA ALA A 183 -8.24 -1.18 29.23
C ALA A 183 -7.49 -0.04 28.50
N ALA A 184 -6.88 -0.33 27.37
CA ALA A 184 -6.13 0.65 26.57
C ALA A 184 -6.95 1.89 26.20
N ASN A 185 -8.26 1.75 25.93
CA ASN A 185 -9.16 2.89 25.66
C ASN A 185 -9.39 3.82 26.86
N ALA A 186 -9.12 3.35 28.08
CA ALA A 186 -9.14 4.23 29.25
C ALA A 186 -7.94 5.18 29.29
N LEU A 187 -6.86 4.87 28.57
CA LEU A 187 -5.58 5.60 28.55
C LEU A 187 -5.30 6.36 27.25
N ALA A 188 -5.97 5.98 26.17
CA ALA A 188 -5.77 6.54 24.84
C ALA A 188 -7.06 6.62 24.03
N ASP A 189 -7.07 7.49 23.04
CA ASP A 189 -8.11 7.51 22.03
C ASP A 189 -7.69 6.60 20.85
N ILE A 190 -8.55 5.66 20.50
CA ILE A 190 -8.27 4.65 19.47
C ILE A 190 -9.14 4.97 18.26
N ILE A 191 -8.49 5.34 17.16
CA ILE A 191 -9.14 5.81 15.94
C ILE A 191 -8.81 4.84 14.80
N VAL A 192 -9.86 4.37 14.11
CA VAL A 192 -9.71 3.65 12.84
C VAL A 192 -9.65 4.67 11.71
N THR A 193 -8.61 4.61 10.94
CA THR A 193 -8.40 5.47 9.77
C THR A 193 -7.86 4.64 8.61
N SER A 194 -7.65 5.28 7.49
CA SER A 194 -6.93 4.70 6.36
C SER A 194 -5.63 5.45 6.15
N GLY A 195 -4.56 4.70 6.01
CA GLY A 195 -3.23 5.24 5.78
C GLY A 195 -2.68 4.85 4.40
N PRO A 196 -1.62 5.52 3.94
CA PRO A 196 -0.93 5.16 2.72
C PRO A 196 -0.16 3.84 2.92
N THR A 197 -0.23 2.96 1.93
CA THR A 197 0.56 1.71 1.92
C THR A 197 2.04 1.96 1.63
N GLU A 198 2.34 3.03 0.93
CA GLU A 198 3.70 3.42 0.51
C GLU A 198 3.74 4.94 0.37
N ILE A 199 4.75 5.58 0.94
CA ILE A 199 5.03 7.01 0.75
C ILE A 199 6.32 7.12 -0.06
N ARG A 200 6.26 7.76 -1.22
CA ARG A 200 7.43 8.03 -2.05
C ARG A 200 7.88 9.47 -1.89
N HIS A 201 9.19 9.66 -1.95
CA HIS A 201 9.81 10.97 -2.00
C HIS A 201 10.63 11.10 -3.27
N ILE A 202 10.49 12.25 -3.94
CA ILE A 202 11.33 12.68 -5.06
C ILE A 202 11.87 14.06 -4.64
N ASP A 203 13.17 14.24 -4.70
CA ASP A 203 13.84 15.48 -4.28
C ASP A 203 13.47 15.93 -2.85
N ARG A 204 13.28 14.96 -1.94
CA ARG A 204 12.87 15.11 -0.54
C ARG A 204 11.43 15.53 -0.29
N GLU A 205 10.62 15.71 -1.32
CA GLU A 205 9.20 15.98 -1.22
C GLU A 205 8.38 14.70 -1.43
N ARG A 206 7.26 14.57 -0.72
CA ARG A 206 6.30 13.49 -0.97
C ARG A 206 5.81 13.57 -2.39
N SER A 207 5.72 12.45 -3.08
CA SER A 207 5.41 12.44 -4.50
C SER A 207 4.58 11.23 -4.91
N VAL A 208 3.69 11.46 -5.87
CA VAL A 208 2.99 10.44 -6.63
C VAL A 208 3.40 10.56 -8.10
N THR A 209 3.89 9.46 -8.66
CA THR A 209 4.26 9.39 -10.08
C THR A 209 3.12 8.74 -10.88
N LEU A 210 2.59 9.43 -11.86
CA LEU A 210 1.65 8.88 -12.83
C LEU A 210 2.44 8.41 -14.05
N GLN A 211 2.54 7.09 -14.24
CA GLN A 211 3.12 6.52 -15.45
C GLN A 211 2.03 6.36 -16.51
N ILE A 212 2.18 7.07 -17.61
CA ILE A 212 1.21 7.14 -18.69
C ILE A 212 1.81 6.46 -19.92
N GLY A 213 1.17 5.40 -20.39
CA GLY A 213 1.46 4.76 -21.67
C GLY A 213 0.45 5.26 -22.70
N PRO A 214 0.81 6.15 -23.62
CA PRO A 214 -0.12 6.64 -24.65
C PRO A 214 -0.53 5.50 -25.60
N PRO A 215 -1.64 5.69 -26.36
CA PRO A 215 -2.06 4.72 -27.36
C PRO A 215 -0.92 4.38 -28.33
N GLY A 216 -0.85 3.11 -28.76
CA GLY A 216 0.25 2.64 -29.61
C GLY A 216 0.41 3.41 -30.94
N GLN A 217 -0.68 3.99 -31.43
CA GLN A 217 -0.70 4.75 -32.69
C GLN A 217 -0.38 6.25 -32.50
N MET A 218 -0.41 6.78 -31.25
CA MET A 218 -0.16 8.19 -30.98
C MET A 218 1.34 8.44 -30.85
N PRO A 219 1.96 9.35 -31.62
CA PRO A 219 3.36 9.75 -31.40
C PRO A 219 3.57 10.29 -29.98
N LEU A 220 4.74 10.04 -29.39
CA LEU A 220 5.04 10.49 -28.03
C LEU A 220 5.02 12.02 -27.90
N GLU A 221 5.49 12.73 -28.93
CA GLU A 221 5.48 14.19 -29.00
C GLU A 221 4.07 14.77 -28.94
N VAL A 222 3.10 14.11 -29.61
CA VAL A 222 1.70 14.52 -29.58
C VAL A 222 1.06 14.23 -28.21
N ALA A 223 1.53 13.21 -27.52
CA ALA A 223 1.02 12.89 -26.18
C ALA A 223 1.62 13.80 -25.07
N LEU A 224 2.71 14.50 -25.36
CA LEU A 224 3.37 15.42 -24.42
C LEU A 224 2.85 16.88 -24.54
N ASN A 225 2.25 17.24 -25.67
CA ASN A 225 1.61 18.53 -25.93
C ASN A 225 0.11 18.49 -25.62
#